data_05a7bc4af49bb4858025976409053209
#
_entry.id   05a7bc4af49bb4858025976409053209
#
_cell.length_a   1.000
_cell.length_b   1.000
_cell.length_c   1.000
_cell.angle_alpha   90.00
_cell.angle_beta   90.00
_cell.angle_gamma   90.00
#
_symmetry.space_group_name_H-M   'P 1'
#
loop_
_entity.id
_entity.type
_entity.pdbx_description
1 polymer ?
#
loop_
_entity_poly.entity_id
_entity_poly.type
_entity_poly.pdbx_seq_one_letter_code
_entity_poly.pdbx_strand_id
1 'polypeptide(L)'
;MVRLIMLGLDGCSPDQIYRHADELPNFNRVMNAGTHGINRSVVPPITPHAWTTIFLGNNPGMFGYRDFNYRKNYAYTEDASVTSMTCKEPRLHNILPQYDLKMGLAGN
;
A
#
# COMPACT_ATOMS: atom_id res chain seq x y z
N MET A 1 5.67 -21.23 13.59
CA MET A 1 4.77 -20.57 12.62
C MET A 1 4.99 -19.07 12.72
N VAL A 2 5.49 -18.43 11.67
CA VAL A 2 5.62 -16.96 11.63
C VAL A 2 4.23 -16.39 11.38
N ARG A 3 3.80 -15.47 12.24
CA ARG A 3 2.56 -14.71 12.02
C ARG A 3 2.94 -13.25 11.76
N LEU A 4 2.44 -12.71 10.67
CA LEU A 4 2.62 -11.31 10.30
C LEU A 4 1.26 -10.61 10.33
N ILE A 5 1.20 -9.47 10.99
CA ILE A 5 0.08 -8.55 10.89
C ILE A 5 0.61 -7.28 10.23
N MET A 6 0.03 -6.92 9.10
CA MET A 6 0.31 -5.65 8.43
C MET A 6 -0.88 -4.72 8.67
N LEU A 7 -0.66 -3.62 9.39
CA LEU A 7 -1.65 -2.58 9.63
C LEU A 7 -1.31 -1.38 8.75
N GLY A 8 -2.15 -1.13 7.76
CA GLY A 8 -2.00 0.02 6.88
C GLY A 8 -2.95 1.15 7.26
N LEU A 9 -2.43 2.35 7.34
CA LEU A 9 -3.18 3.57 7.64
C LEU A 9 -2.98 4.55 6.48
N ASP A 10 -4.06 4.78 5.72
CA ASP A 10 -4.02 5.73 4.61
C ASP A 10 -3.87 7.17 5.12
N GLY A 11 -3.06 7.97 4.43
CA GLY A 11 -2.83 9.37 4.77
C GLY A 11 -2.11 9.61 6.11
N CYS A 12 -1.65 8.57 6.80
CA CYS A 12 -0.97 8.72 8.08
C CYS A 12 0.52 9.09 7.87
N SER A 13 0.83 10.37 7.93
CA SER A 13 2.20 10.85 7.83
C SER A 13 3.03 10.50 9.08
N PRO A 14 4.31 10.10 8.93
CA PRO A 14 5.22 9.91 10.06
C PRO A 14 5.29 11.13 10.98
N ASP A 15 5.26 12.33 10.42
CA ASP A 15 5.27 13.58 11.21
C ASP A 15 4.10 13.68 12.19
N GLN A 16 2.93 13.21 11.81
CA GLN A 16 1.76 13.19 12.69
C GLN A 16 1.99 12.23 13.87
N ILE A 17 2.53 11.07 13.61
CA ILE A 17 2.84 10.09 14.65
C ILE A 17 3.90 10.62 15.61
N TYR A 18 5.01 11.17 15.09
CA TYR A 18 6.12 11.64 15.93
C TYR A 18 5.76 12.88 16.73
N ARG A 19 5.00 13.82 16.15
CA ARG A 19 4.58 15.04 16.86
C ARG A 19 3.61 14.77 17.99
N HIS A 20 2.77 13.74 17.85
CA HIS A 20 1.72 13.40 18.78
C HIS A 20 1.99 12.09 19.53
N ALA A 21 3.26 11.66 19.60
CA ALA A 21 3.63 10.38 20.21
C ALA A 21 3.10 10.23 21.65
N ASP A 22 3.11 11.32 22.42
CA ASP A 22 2.61 11.33 23.81
C ASP A 22 1.10 11.15 23.90
N GLU A 23 0.37 11.54 22.86
CA GLU A 23 -1.09 11.39 22.76
C GLU A 23 -1.50 10.04 22.13
N LEU A 24 -0.51 9.29 21.58
CA LEU A 24 -0.69 8.04 20.86
C LEU A 24 -0.01 6.86 21.60
N PRO A 25 -0.51 6.44 22.78
CA PRO A 25 0.18 5.50 23.63
C PRO A 25 0.43 4.14 22.99
N ASN A 26 -0.44 3.68 22.08
CA ASN A 26 -0.26 2.41 21.39
C ASN A 26 0.84 2.49 20.31
N PHE A 27 0.93 3.60 19.57
CA PHE A 27 2.05 3.82 18.64
C PHE A 27 3.36 3.91 19.39
N ASN A 28 3.40 4.68 20.48
CA ASN A 28 4.59 4.81 21.31
C ASN A 28 5.04 3.45 21.87
N ARG A 29 4.10 2.62 22.32
CA ARG A 29 4.41 1.25 22.78
C ARG A 29 5.03 0.39 21.69
N VAL A 30 4.48 0.42 20.46
CA VAL A 30 5.02 -0.35 19.33
C VAL A 30 6.38 0.16 18.91
N MET A 31 6.57 1.48 18.83
CA MET A 31 7.86 2.08 18.51
C MET A 31 8.94 1.71 19.52
N ASN A 32 8.62 1.71 20.83
CA ASN A 32 9.55 1.33 21.88
C ASN A 32 9.84 -0.17 21.94
N ALA A 33 8.94 -1.01 21.45
CA ALA A 33 9.10 -2.46 21.47
C ALA A 33 9.80 -3.02 20.20
N GLY A 34 9.95 -2.20 19.17
CA GLY A 34 10.48 -2.62 17.88
C GLY A 34 11.36 -1.59 17.21
N THR A 35 11.58 -1.78 15.92
CA THR A 35 12.32 -0.84 15.08
C THR A 35 11.32 0.01 14.29
N HIS A 36 11.54 1.29 14.25
CA HIS A 36 10.72 2.24 13.49
C HIS A 36 11.59 3.20 12.68
N GLY A 37 11.00 3.81 11.66
CA GLY A 37 11.71 4.77 10.81
C GLY A 37 10.78 5.35 9.74
N ILE A 38 11.30 6.32 9.00
CA ILE A 38 10.60 6.96 7.89
C ILE A 38 10.88 6.17 6.62
N ASN A 39 9.81 5.69 5.97
CA ASN A 39 9.90 5.11 4.64
C ASN A 39 9.46 6.14 3.61
N ARG A 40 10.26 6.30 2.55
CA ARG A 40 9.92 7.20 1.45
C ARG A 40 8.82 6.56 0.59
N SER A 41 7.77 7.32 0.34
CA SER A 41 6.68 6.90 -0.54
C SER A 41 7.14 6.79 -2.00
N VAL A 42 6.28 6.19 -2.81
CA VAL A 42 6.41 6.14 -4.27
C VAL A 42 6.27 7.53 -4.90
N VAL A 43 6.65 7.66 -6.17
CA VAL A 43 6.50 8.89 -6.94
C VAL A 43 5.61 8.61 -8.15
N PRO A 44 4.47 9.31 -8.27
CA PRO A 44 3.87 10.26 -7.35
C PRO A 44 3.32 9.60 -6.08
N PRO A 45 3.29 10.31 -4.92
CA PRO A 45 2.85 9.76 -3.64
C PRO A 45 1.31 9.80 -3.50
N ILE A 46 0.63 9.05 -4.33
CA ILE A 46 -0.84 8.97 -4.36
C ILE A 46 -1.31 7.58 -3.93
N THR A 47 -2.50 7.52 -3.37
CA THR A 47 -3.09 6.33 -2.74
C THR A 47 -3.06 5.08 -3.64
N PRO A 48 -3.54 5.10 -4.91
CA PRO A 48 -3.54 3.92 -5.76
C PRO A 48 -2.13 3.35 -6.00
N HIS A 49 -1.14 4.23 -6.20
CA HIS A 49 0.24 3.81 -6.42
C HIS A 49 0.88 3.25 -5.16
N ALA A 50 0.70 3.92 -4.03
CA ALA A 50 1.31 3.53 -2.77
C ALA A 50 0.79 2.14 -2.32
N TRP A 51 -0.52 1.96 -2.28
CA TRP A 51 -1.11 0.67 -1.90
C TRP A 51 -0.79 -0.45 -2.88
N THR A 52 -0.83 -0.17 -4.19
CA THR A 52 -0.46 -1.17 -5.19
C THR A 52 1.00 -1.59 -5.03
N THR A 53 1.91 -0.64 -4.81
CA THR A 53 3.33 -0.94 -4.56
C THR A 53 3.53 -1.82 -3.32
N ILE A 54 2.80 -1.56 -2.23
CA ILE A 54 2.86 -2.37 -1.01
C ILE A 54 2.51 -3.84 -1.30
N PHE A 55 1.47 -4.08 -2.10
CA PHE A 55 1.00 -5.43 -2.39
C PHE A 55 1.74 -6.14 -3.53
N LEU A 56 2.38 -5.39 -4.43
CA LEU A 56 3.12 -5.95 -5.57
C LEU A 56 4.63 -5.99 -5.34
N GLY A 57 5.17 -5.10 -4.53
CA GLY A 57 6.62 -4.91 -4.40
C GLY A 57 7.29 -4.30 -5.63
N ASN A 58 6.53 -3.75 -6.58
CA ASN A 58 7.02 -3.22 -7.84
C ASN A 58 6.88 -1.70 -7.95
N ASN A 59 7.64 -1.12 -8.89
CA ASN A 59 7.59 0.31 -9.17
C ASN A 59 6.25 0.70 -9.82
N PRO A 60 5.66 1.85 -9.45
CA PRO A 60 4.41 2.34 -10.04
C PRO A 60 4.40 2.47 -11.56
N GLY A 61 5.53 2.71 -12.20
CA GLY A 61 5.65 2.75 -13.65
C GLY A 61 5.23 1.46 -14.36
N MET A 62 5.18 0.35 -13.64
CA MET A 62 4.75 -0.96 -14.16
C MET A 62 3.24 -1.17 -14.14
N PHE A 63 2.47 -0.29 -13.49
CA PHE A 63 1.03 -0.55 -13.26
C PHE A 63 0.12 -0.11 -14.40
N GLY A 64 0.61 0.73 -15.30
CA GLY A 64 -0.15 1.22 -16.45
C GLY A 64 -1.15 2.34 -16.15
N TYR A 65 -1.13 2.92 -14.94
CA TYR A 65 -1.93 4.07 -14.56
C TYR A 65 -1.08 5.08 -13.77
N ARG A 66 -1.52 6.34 -13.74
CA ARG A 66 -0.76 7.46 -13.16
C ARG A 66 -1.46 8.16 -12.00
N ASP A 67 -2.76 7.88 -11.82
CA ASP A 67 -3.62 8.53 -10.84
C ASP A 67 -4.77 7.58 -10.47
N PHE A 68 -5.84 8.09 -9.90
CA PHE A 68 -7.11 7.36 -9.69
C PHE A 68 -7.79 6.96 -10.98
N ASN A 69 -7.38 7.57 -12.10
CA ASN A 69 -7.87 7.25 -13.43
C ASN A 69 -6.74 6.79 -14.35
N TYR A 70 -7.09 6.01 -15.35
CA TYR A 70 -6.19 5.60 -16.41
C TYR A 70 -6.87 5.77 -17.77
N ARG A 71 -6.07 5.88 -18.83
CA ARG A 71 -6.57 6.00 -20.18
C ARG A 71 -6.77 4.62 -20.80
N LYS A 72 -8.02 4.32 -21.19
CA LYS A 72 -8.34 3.12 -21.92
C LYS A 72 -7.70 3.17 -23.32
N ASN A 73 -7.03 2.08 -23.69
CA ASN A 73 -6.41 1.96 -25.02
C ASN A 73 -5.47 3.12 -25.40
N TYR A 74 -4.89 3.80 -24.40
CA TYR A 74 -4.06 4.99 -24.62
C TYR A 74 -4.79 6.17 -25.31
N ALA A 75 -6.10 6.13 -25.40
CA ALA A 75 -6.91 7.20 -25.98
C ALA A 75 -6.89 8.46 -25.10
N TYR A 76 -6.92 9.61 -25.73
CA TYR A 76 -6.91 10.91 -25.01
C TYR A 76 -8.27 11.26 -24.41
N THR A 77 -9.33 10.63 -24.88
CA THR A 77 -10.73 10.98 -24.59
C THR A 77 -11.45 10.00 -23.68
N GLU A 78 -10.86 8.85 -23.37
CA GLU A 78 -11.50 7.82 -22.58
C GLU A 78 -10.75 7.59 -21.26
N ASP A 79 -11.24 8.22 -20.21
CA ASP A 79 -10.77 7.98 -18.85
C ASP A 79 -11.61 6.88 -18.18
N ALA A 80 -10.95 6.01 -17.45
CA ALA A 80 -11.57 4.99 -16.63
C ALA A 80 -10.97 5.03 -15.21
N SER A 81 -11.79 4.76 -14.21
CA SER A 81 -11.32 4.70 -12.84
C SER A 81 -10.45 3.47 -12.59
N VAL A 82 -9.38 3.66 -11.84
CA VAL A 82 -8.52 2.57 -11.37
C VAL A 82 -9.30 1.73 -10.36
N THR A 83 -9.30 0.43 -10.59
CA THR A 83 -9.90 -0.57 -9.71
C THR A 83 -8.88 -1.64 -9.36
N SER A 84 -9.24 -2.54 -8.47
CA SER A 84 -8.40 -3.70 -8.16
C SER A 84 -8.09 -4.58 -9.38
N MET A 85 -8.89 -4.49 -10.45
CA MET A 85 -8.71 -5.25 -11.69
C MET A 85 -7.84 -4.53 -12.74
N THR A 86 -7.51 -3.27 -12.53
CA THR A 86 -6.72 -2.47 -13.50
C THR A 86 -5.30 -2.99 -13.61
N CYS A 87 -4.67 -3.32 -12.48
CA CYS A 87 -3.36 -3.94 -12.46
C CYS A 87 -3.49 -5.47 -12.48
N LYS A 88 -2.93 -6.11 -13.50
CA LYS A 88 -3.01 -7.56 -13.70
C LYS A 88 -1.87 -8.34 -13.05
N GLU A 89 -0.87 -7.64 -12.53
CA GLU A 89 0.27 -8.27 -11.86
C GLU A 89 -0.18 -9.02 -10.59
N PRO A 90 0.44 -10.18 -10.29
CA PRO A 90 0.10 -10.94 -9.11
C PRO A 90 0.48 -10.17 -7.84
N ARG A 91 -0.46 -10.05 -6.92
CA ARG A 91 -0.28 -9.40 -5.63
C ARG A 91 0.07 -10.41 -4.56
N LEU A 92 0.50 -9.93 -3.43
CA LEU A 92 0.89 -10.76 -2.29
C LEU A 92 -0.15 -11.85 -1.96
N HIS A 93 -1.44 -11.51 -1.99
CA HIS A 93 -2.52 -12.47 -1.74
C HIS A 93 -2.70 -13.53 -2.85
N ASN A 94 -2.17 -13.29 -4.06
CA ASN A 94 -2.14 -14.28 -5.13
C ASN A 94 -0.90 -15.18 -5.05
N ILE A 95 0.18 -14.66 -4.45
CA ILE A 95 1.48 -15.35 -4.34
C ILE A 95 1.50 -16.27 -3.12
N LEU A 96 1.07 -15.80 -1.96
CA LEU A 96 1.18 -16.55 -0.71
C LEU A 96 0.55 -17.96 -0.74
N PRO A 97 -0.61 -18.19 -1.38
CA PRO A 97 -1.18 -19.54 -1.50
C PRO A 97 -0.29 -20.55 -2.23
N GLN A 98 0.59 -20.07 -3.13
CA GLN A 98 1.54 -20.93 -3.83
C GLN A 98 2.60 -21.53 -2.91
N TYR A 99 2.73 -21.00 -1.71
CA TYR A 99 3.64 -21.45 -0.64
C TYR A 99 2.89 -22.02 0.57
N ASP A 100 1.64 -22.46 0.40
CA ASP A 100 0.78 -22.96 1.49
C ASP A 100 0.56 -21.94 2.63
N LEU A 101 0.69 -20.65 2.33
CA LEU A 101 0.47 -19.57 3.28
C LEU A 101 -0.93 -18.98 3.10
N LYS A 102 -1.59 -18.72 4.22
CA LYS A 102 -2.93 -18.11 4.25
C LYS A 102 -2.82 -16.63 4.59
N MET A 103 -3.56 -15.80 3.86
CA MET A 103 -3.66 -14.37 4.11
C MET A 103 -5.13 -13.97 4.25
N GLY A 104 -5.43 -13.19 5.28
CA GLY A 104 -6.69 -12.47 5.43
C GLY A 104 -6.49 -11.00 5.10
N LEU A 105 -7.44 -10.42 4.38
CA LEU A 105 -7.50 -8.98 4.09
C LEU A 105 -8.77 -8.42 4.73
N ALA A 106 -8.64 -7.30 5.42
CA ALA A 106 -9.77 -6.55 5.97
C ALA A 106 -9.59 -5.07 5.63
N GLY A 107 -10.66 -4.43 5.20
CA GLY A 107 -10.69 -3.04 4.74
C GLY A 107 -11.05 -2.92 3.26
N ASN A 108 -11.18 -1.70 2.79
CA ASN A 108 -11.49 -1.39 1.38
C ASN A 108 -10.22 -1.31 0.54
#